data_408a9d02168b051628c56b463bc5c226
#
_entry.id   408a9d02168b051628c56b463bc5c226
#
_cell.length_a   1.000
_cell.length_b   1.000
_cell.length_c   1.000
_cell.angle_alpha   90.00
_cell.angle_beta   90.00
_cell.angle_gamma   90.00
#
_symmetry.space_group_name_H-M   'P 1'
#
loop_
_entity.id
_entity.type
_entity.pdbx_description
1 polymer ?
#
loop_
_entity_poly.entity_id
_entity_poly.type
_entity_poly.pdbx_seq_one_letter_code
_entity_poly.pdbx_strand_id
1 'polypeptide(L)'
;HGLSYKFVSEYDINRNFPDPDGPISNPNGPWQAETVAMMDFAEDYTLAISANIHGGAEVVNYPWDTWSRRHVDDLWYIDISRAYADSAQFYSPSGYLTDLNNGITNGYDWYTTSGNRQDYMNYWHHCREVTLELSGVKKLPASQLPAHWTYNKASFLNWFENALYGIRGVITDASTGLPLYAMVEVINYDEDQDSSQVYTDPEVGDYHRMLQAGTYDLIFSAPGY
;
A
#
# COMPACT_ATOMS: atom_id res chain seq x y z
N HIS A 1 -22.51 -16.07 9.41
CA HIS A 1 -22.22 -15.22 8.27
C HIS A 1 -21.20 -15.93 7.42
N GLY A 2 -21.59 -16.31 6.19
CA GLY A 2 -20.74 -17.01 5.26
C GLY A 2 -19.53 -16.17 4.94
N LEU A 3 -18.35 -16.74 5.13
CA LEU A 3 -17.12 -16.19 4.61
C LEU A 3 -17.25 -16.25 3.09
N SER A 4 -17.55 -15.10 2.48
CA SER A 4 -17.44 -15.01 1.05
C SER A 4 -15.95 -15.06 0.69
N TYR A 5 -15.63 -15.84 -0.32
CA TYR A 5 -14.41 -15.67 -1.06
C TYR A 5 -14.33 -14.24 -1.59
N LYS A 6 -13.13 -13.83 -2.05
CA LYS A 6 -12.94 -12.60 -2.81
C LYS A 6 -13.83 -12.46 -4.06
N PHE A 7 -14.68 -13.42 -4.32
CA PHE A 7 -15.71 -13.37 -5.34
C PHE A 7 -17.04 -13.08 -4.68
N VAL A 8 -17.48 -11.86 -4.82
CA VAL A 8 -18.88 -11.49 -4.63
C VAL A 8 -19.48 -11.54 -6.04
N SER A 9 -20.47 -12.36 -6.23
CA SER A 9 -20.92 -12.75 -7.57
C SER A 9 -19.83 -13.51 -8.36
N GLU A 10 -19.54 -13.16 -9.59
CA GLU A 10 -18.55 -13.81 -10.46
C GLU A 10 -17.25 -13.01 -10.58
N TYR A 11 -17.09 -11.89 -9.83
CA TYR A 11 -15.97 -10.99 -9.97
C TYR A 11 -14.97 -11.10 -8.82
N ASP A 12 -13.69 -11.13 -9.16
CA ASP A 12 -12.59 -10.99 -8.19
C ASP A 12 -12.44 -9.52 -7.78
N ILE A 13 -12.77 -9.19 -6.54
CA ILE A 13 -12.72 -7.82 -6.03
C ILE A 13 -11.29 -7.24 -6.16
N ASN A 14 -10.24 -8.05 -5.98
CA ASN A 14 -8.86 -7.60 -6.16
C ASN A 14 -8.42 -7.60 -7.65
N ARG A 15 -9.36 -7.52 -8.56
CA ARG A 15 -9.20 -7.26 -9.99
C ARG A 15 -10.24 -6.24 -10.48
N ASN A 16 -10.84 -5.52 -9.55
CA ASN A 16 -12.01 -4.70 -9.82
C ASN A 16 -11.79 -3.21 -9.46
N PHE A 17 -10.56 -2.84 -9.11
CA PHE A 17 -10.16 -1.44 -8.91
C PHE A 17 -9.71 -0.80 -10.23
N PRO A 18 -9.69 0.56 -10.31
CA PRO A 18 -9.06 1.26 -11.43
C PRO A 18 -7.61 0.83 -11.61
N ASP A 19 -7.26 0.49 -12.85
CA ASP A 19 -5.89 0.14 -13.21
C ASP A 19 -5.07 1.41 -13.45
N PRO A 20 -3.84 1.55 -12.94
CA PRO A 20 -2.99 2.70 -13.21
C PRO A 20 -2.53 2.79 -14.68
N ASP A 21 -2.58 1.70 -15.46
CA ASP A 21 -2.21 1.65 -16.88
C ASP A 21 -3.33 2.14 -17.83
N GLY A 22 -4.36 2.75 -17.30
CA GLY A 22 -5.50 3.21 -18.10
C GLY A 22 -6.32 4.32 -17.45
N PRO A 23 -7.40 4.74 -18.12
CA PRO A 23 -8.33 5.67 -17.51
C PRO A 23 -8.96 5.03 -16.27
N ILE A 24 -9.50 5.85 -15.38
CA ILE A 24 -10.31 5.38 -14.23
C ILE A 24 -11.51 4.61 -14.79
N SER A 25 -11.31 3.35 -15.05
CA SER A 25 -12.30 2.42 -15.55
C SER A 25 -12.03 1.04 -14.96
N ASN A 26 -13.09 0.28 -14.73
CA ASN A 26 -12.94 -1.07 -14.23
C ASN A 26 -12.49 -2.01 -15.37
N PRO A 27 -11.31 -2.63 -15.30
CA PRO A 27 -10.85 -3.53 -16.35
C PRO A 27 -11.60 -4.86 -16.41
N ASN A 28 -12.29 -5.28 -15.34
CA ASN A 28 -12.90 -6.59 -15.18
C ASN A 28 -14.43 -6.55 -14.94
N GLY A 29 -15.15 -5.74 -15.70
CA GLY A 29 -16.62 -5.65 -15.64
C GLY A 29 -17.12 -4.52 -14.74
N PRO A 30 -18.42 -4.53 -14.34
CA PRO A 30 -18.98 -3.47 -13.52
C PRO A 30 -18.35 -3.49 -12.11
N TRP A 31 -18.14 -2.33 -11.54
CA TRP A 31 -17.65 -2.21 -10.17
C TRP A 31 -18.59 -2.90 -9.19
N GLN A 32 -18.03 -3.67 -8.29
CA GLN A 32 -18.75 -4.33 -7.22
C GLN A 32 -18.97 -3.36 -6.06
N ALA A 33 -20.03 -3.57 -5.28
CA ALA A 33 -20.39 -2.68 -4.18
C ALA A 33 -19.27 -2.55 -3.14
N GLU A 34 -18.51 -3.62 -2.89
CA GLU A 34 -17.38 -3.63 -1.97
C GLU A 34 -16.19 -2.83 -2.51
N THR A 35 -15.96 -2.89 -3.83
CA THR A 35 -14.93 -2.07 -4.48
C THR A 35 -15.29 -0.60 -4.38
N VAL A 36 -16.54 -0.24 -4.70
CA VAL A 36 -17.03 1.14 -4.59
C VAL A 36 -16.89 1.65 -3.15
N ALA A 37 -17.33 0.87 -2.16
CA ALA A 37 -17.22 1.27 -0.75
C ALA A 37 -15.77 1.48 -0.30
N MET A 38 -14.81 0.70 -0.84
CA MET A 38 -13.39 0.89 -0.54
C MET A 38 -12.80 2.10 -1.26
N MET A 39 -13.25 2.36 -2.50
CA MET A 39 -12.86 3.59 -3.23
C MET A 39 -13.39 4.84 -2.53
N ASP A 40 -14.68 4.86 -2.16
CA ASP A 40 -15.29 5.96 -1.40
C ASP A 40 -14.53 6.20 -0.08
N PHE A 41 -14.18 5.14 0.65
CA PHE A 41 -13.36 5.25 1.86
C PHE A 41 -11.98 5.86 1.59
N ALA A 42 -11.33 5.49 0.50
CA ALA A 42 -10.02 6.03 0.13
C ALA A 42 -10.09 7.50 -0.34
N GLU A 43 -11.23 7.93 -0.91
CA GLU A 43 -11.49 9.33 -1.25
C GLU A 43 -11.79 10.19 -0.01
N ASP A 44 -12.47 9.61 1.00
CA ASP A 44 -12.86 10.32 2.22
C ASP A 44 -11.68 10.52 3.20
N TYR A 45 -10.59 9.75 3.07
CA TYR A 45 -9.47 9.77 4.02
C TYR A 45 -8.12 9.81 3.33
N THR A 46 -7.26 10.70 3.77
CA THR A 46 -5.85 10.78 3.34
C THR A 46 -5.02 9.71 4.04
N LEU A 47 -4.89 8.56 3.39
CA LEU A 47 -4.17 7.42 3.96
C LEU A 47 -2.68 7.45 3.56
N ALA A 48 -1.78 7.52 4.54
CA ALA A 48 -0.34 7.52 4.27
C ALA A 48 0.22 6.10 3.98
N ILE A 49 -0.25 5.10 4.73
CA ILE A 49 0.22 3.71 4.62
C ILE A 49 -0.94 2.74 4.84
N SER A 50 -0.97 1.65 4.10
CA SER A 50 -1.98 0.60 4.24
C SER A 50 -1.43 -0.78 3.88
N ALA A 51 -2.22 -1.82 4.13
CA ALA A 51 -1.87 -3.18 3.76
C ALA A 51 -3.13 -3.94 3.31
N ASN A 52 -3.03 -4.65 2.20
CA ASN A 52 -4.05 -5.55 1.69
C ASN A 52 -3.76 -6.98 2.19
N ILE A 53 -4.67 -7.58 2.95
CA ILE A 53 -4.44 -8.89 3.58
C ILE A 53 -5.06 -10.00 2.75
N HIS A 54 -4.25 -10.96 2.36
CA HIS A 54 -4.59 -12.10 1.54
C HIS A 54 -4.12 -13.43 2.14
N GLY A 55 -4.39 -14.52 1.41
CA GLY A 55 -3.89 -15.85 1.65
C GLY A 55 -3.88 -16.68 0.37
N GLY A 56 -3.04 -17.70 0.35
CA GLY A 56 -2.75 -18.57 -0.79
C GLY A 56 -1.25 -18.67 -1.06
N ALA A 57 -0.46 -17.82 -0.40
CA ALA A 57 0.99 -17.81 -0.34
C ALA A 57 1.43 -17.25 1.03
N GLU A 58 2.73 -17.23 1.29
CA GLU A 58 3.33 -16.65 2.50
C GLU A 58 4.44 -15.68 2.10
N VAL A 59 4.04 -14.46 1.71
CA VAL A 59 4.94 -13.45 1.12
C VAL A 59 4.39 -12.03 1.28
N VAL A 60 5.27 -11.06 1.42
CA VAL A 60 4.97 -9.62 1.27
C VAL A 60 5.18 -9.26 -0.20
N ASN A 61 4.10 -8.92 -0.88
CA ASN A 61 4.11 -8.45 -2.26
C ASN A 61 4.06 -6.92 -2.29
N TYR A 62 5.03 -6.27 -2.95
CA TYR A 62 5.13 -4.82 -3.07
C TYR A 62 5.03 -4.36 -4.54
N PRO A 63 4.65 -3.07 -4.77
CA PRO A 63 4.38 -2.56 -6.12
C PRO A 63 5.59 -2.64 -7.08
N TRP A 64 5.32 -2.74 -8.33
CA TRP A 64 4.01 -2.79 -9.00
C TRP A 64 3.62 -4.22 -9.37
N ASP A 65 2.33 -4.52 -9.37
CA ASP A 65 1.79 -5.74 -9.96
C ASP A 65 1.55 -5.57 -11.48
N THR A 66 1.15 -4.36 -11.89
CA THR A 66 0.77 -4.03 -13.27
C THR A 66 1.99 -3.85 -14.19
N TRP A 67 3.07 -3.22 -13.70
CA TRP A 67 4.20 -2.80 -14.52
C TRP A 67 5.52 -3.49 -14.19
N SER A 68 6.32 -3.79 -15.25
CA SER A 68 7.68 -4.34 -15.08
C SER A 68 8.70 -3.33 -14.56
N ARG A 69 8.43 -2.03 -14.70
CA ARG A 69 9.25 -0.98 -14.10
C ARG A 69 9.10 -1.00 -12.58
N ARG A 70 10.12 -0.57 -11.88
CA ARG A 70 10.07 -0.45 -10.43
C ARG A 70 9.42 0.86 -10.03
N HIS A 71 8.75 0.85 -8.88
CA HIS A 71 8.33 2.08 -8.22
C HIS A 71 9.58 2.89 -7.82
N VAL A 72 9.51 4.21 -7.84
CA VAL A 72 10.65 5.05 -7.42
C VAL A 72 11.12 4.72 -5.99
N ASP A 73 10.20 4.34 -5.10
CA ASP A 73 10.50 3.90 -3.73
C ASP A 73 10.83 2.40 -3.62
N ASP A 74 11.24 1.71 -4.67
CA ASP A 74 11.47 0.24 -4.70
C ASP A 74 12.40 -0.22 -3.58
N LEU A 75 13.50 0.48 -3.36
CA LEU A 75 14.43 0.14 -2.27
C LEU A 75 13.81 0.29 -0.89
N TRP A 76 12.97 1.30 -0.68
CA TRP A 76 12.22 1.46 0.56
C TRP A 76 11.22 0.30 0.75
N TYR A 77 10.49 -0.09 -0.30
CA TYR A 77 9.60 -1.25 -0.25
C TYR A 77 10.34 -2.55 0.07
N ILE A 78 11.50 -2.77 -0.52
CA ILE A 78 12.34 -3.95 -0.23
C ILE A 78 12.71 -3.97 1.25
N ASP A 79 13.21 -2.86 1.79
CA ASP A 79 13.68 -2.78 3.18
C ASP A 79 12.55 -3.04 4.18
N ILE A 80 11.40 -2.38 4.03
CA ILE A 80 10.29 -2.55 4.98
C ILE A 80 9.58 -3.90 4.82
N SER A 81 9.49 -4.43 3.59
CA SER A 81 8.96 -5.77 3.34
C SER A 81 9.87 -6.83 3.98
N ARG A 82 11.19 -6.66 3.88
CA ARG A 82 12.17 -7.51 4.54
C ARG A 82 12.03 -7.44 6.06
N ALA A 83 11.92 -6.23 6.63
CA ALA A 83 11.72 -6.05 8.06
C ALA A 83 10.41 -6.72 8.55
N TYR A 84 9.34 -6.66 7.74
CA TYR A 84 8.10 -7.39 8.02
C TYR A 84 8.32 -8.89 8.05
N ALA A 85 8.92 -9.44 6.98
CA ALA A 85 9.14 -10.87 6.83
C ALA A 85 10.07 -11.42 7.93
N ASP A 86 11.20 -10.75 8.20
CA ASP A 86 12.16 -11.16 9.23
C ASP A 86 11.52 -11.16 10.62
N SER A 87 10.70 -10.16 10.94
CA SER A 87 9.95 -10.11 12.21
C SER A 87 8.94 -11.25 12.31
N ALA A 88 8.16 -11.51 11.26
CA ALA A 88 7.19 -12.60 11.25
C ALA A 88 7.86 -13.98 11.37
N GLN A 89 8.98 -14.18 10.67
CA GLN A 89 9.80 -15.40 10.75
C GLN A 89 10.37 -15.61 12.15
N PHE A 90 10.79 -14.54 12.84
CA PHE A 90 11.31 -14.61 14.20
C PHE A 90 10.27 -15.12 15.22
N TYR A 91 9.00 -14.71 15.06
CA TYR A 91 7.92 -15.07 15.99
C TYR A 91 7.12 -16.31 15.58
N SER A 92 7.52 -17.01 14.52
CA SER A 92 6.79 -18.16 13.97
C SER A 92 7.64 -19.43 13.94
N PRO A 93 7.02 -20.61 13.66
CA PRO A 93 7.77 -21.82 13.32
C PRO A 93 8.62 -21.62 12.08
N SER A 94 9.72 -22.38 11.99
CA SER A 94 10.59 -22.39 10.81
C SER A 94 9.81 -22.67 9.53
N GLY A 95 10.05 -21.86 8.51
CA GLY A 95 9.43 -21.98 7.19
C GLY A 95 8.20 -21.12 6.97
N TYR A 96 7.74 -20.39 7.98
CA TYR A 96 6.65 -19.41 7.79
C TYR A 96 7.16 -18.15 7.09
N LEU A 97 6.37 -17.62 6.17
CA LEU A 97 6.63 -16.41 5.38
C LEU A 97 8.00 -16.45 4.68
N THR A 98 8.27 -17.56 4.00
CA THR A 98 9.56 -17.80 3.31
C THR A 98 9.40 -18.03 1.80
N ASP A 99 8.19 -17.90 1.26
CA ASP A 99 7.93 -18.06 -0.17
C ASP A 99 8.71 -17.03 -1.00
N LEU A 100 9.03 -17.42 -2.24
CA LEU A 100 9.77 -16.60 -3.18
C LEU A 100 11.12 -16.12 -2.61
N ASN A 101 11.45 -14.84 -2.70
CA ASN A 101 12.70 -14.29 -2.18
C ASN A 101 12.68 -14.20 -0.64
N ASN A 102 12.60 -15.36 0.03
CA ASN A 102 12.53 -15.48 1.49
C ASN A 102 11.47 -14.56 2.13
N GLY A 103 10.25 -14.59 1.59
CA GLY A 103 9.08 -13.89 2.13
C GLY A 103 8.83 -12.50 1.58
N ILE A 104 9.51 -12.06 0.53
CA ILE A 104 9.20 -10.81 -0.18
C ILE A 104 9.25 -10.98 -1.69
N THR A 105 8.48 -10.21 -2.43
CA THR A 105 8.53 -10.17 -3.89
C THR A 105 8.00 -8.83 -4.43
N ASN A 106 8.56 -8.40 -5.56
CA ASN A 106 7.88 -7.44 -6.40
C ASN A 106 6.72 -8.14 -7.11
N GLY A 107 5.58 -7.47 -7.26
CA GLY A 107 4.37 -8.09 -7.79
C GLY A 107 4.52 -8.57 -9.23
N TYR A 108 5.08 -7.74 -10.10
CA TYR A 108 5.29 -8.09 -11.50
C TYR A 108 6.23 -9.31 -11.66
N ASP A 109 7.25 -9.44 -10.81
CA ASP A 109 8.17 -10.59 -10.85
C ASP A 109 7.49 -11.90 -10.42
N TRP A 110 6.43 -11.80 -9.63
CA TRP A 110 5.65 -12.96 -9.24
C TRP A 110 4.63 -13.34 -10.32
N TYR A 111 3.69 -12.47 -10.58
CA TYR A 111 2.75 -12.56 -11.71
C TYR A 111 2.04 -11.21 -11.92
N THR A 112 1.83 -10.85 -13.17
CA THR A 112 1.15 -9.59 -13.49
C THR A 112 -0.33 -9.65 -13.19
N THR A 113 -0.84 -8.56 -12.64
CA THR A 113 -2.28 -8.36 -12.46
C THR A 113 -2.69 -6.96 -12.87
N SER A 114 -3.96 -6.78 -13.17
CA SER A 114 -4.57 -5.47 -13.38
C SER A 114 -5.79 -5.30 -12.48
N GLY A 115 -6.10 -4.05 -12.11
CA GLY A 115 -7.24 -3.72 -11.27
C GLY A 115 -7.11 -4.22 -9.82
N ASN A 116 -5.91 -4.39 -9.31
CA ASN A 116 -5.66 -4.76 -7.92
C ASN A 116 -5.67 -3.53 -6.99
N ARG A 117 -5.97 -3.75 -5.70
CA ARG A 117 -6.07 -2.66 -4.73
C ARG A 117 -4.71 -2.04 -4.42
N GLN A 118 -3.64 -2.83 -4.36
CA GLN A 118 -2.29 -2.35 -4.07
C GLN A 118 -1.87 -1.25 -5.04
N ASP A 119 -1.95 -1.50 -6.35
CA ASP A 119 -1.54 -0.52 -7.36
C ASP A 119 -2.49 0.69 -7.38
N TYR A 120 -3.81 0.45 -7.16
CA TYR A 120 -4.80 1.52 -7.02
C TYR A 120 -4.47 2.48 -5.88
N MET A 121 -4.19 1.98 -4.69
CA MET A 121 -3.85 2.81 -3.52
C MET A 121 -2.54 3.57 -3.72
N ASN A 122 -1.54 2.92 -4.29
CA ASN A 122 -0.25 3.56 -4.54
C ASN A 122 -0.34 4.67 -5.59
N TYR A 123 -1.01 4.41 -6.71
CA TYR A 123 -1.03 5.32 -7.85
C TYR A 123 -2.06 6.45 -7.71
N TRP A 124 -3.31 6.10 -7.34
CA TRP A 124 -4.42 7.06 -7.31
C TRP A 124 -4.56 7.79 -5.97
N HIS A 125 -4.11 7.17 -4.88
CA HIS A 125 -4.24 7.74 -3.52
C HIS A 125 -2.90 8.06 -2.86
N HIS A 126 -1.77 7.86 -3.55
CA HIS A 126 -0.43 8.14 -3.03
C HIS A 126 -0.13 7.46 -1.67
N CYS A 127 -0.92 6.44 -1.34
CA CYS A 127 -0.83 5.64 -0.13
C CYS A 127 0.15 4.48 -0.34
N ARG A 128 1.16 4.36 0.48
CA ARG A 128 2.12 3.24 0.39
C ARG A 128 1.46 1.95 0.88
N GLU A 129 0.98 1.14 -0.05
CA GLU A 129 0.33 -0.15 0.21
C GLU A 129 1.15 -1.33 -0.31
N VAL A 130 1.13 -2.43 0.45
CA VAL A 130 1.61 -3.75 0.04
C VAL A 130 0.50 -4.78 0.18
N THR A 131 0.62 -5.91 -0.50
CA THR A 131 -0.23 -7.08 -0.28
C THR A 131 0.49 -8.08 0.61
N LEU A 132 -0.14 -8.42 1.74
CA LEU A 132 0.36 -9.38 2.71
C LEU A 132 -0.35 -10.73 2.51
N GLU A 133 0.32 -11.69 1.92
CA GLU A 133 -0.14 -13.07 1.81
C GLU A 133 0.32 -13.84 3.05
N LEU A 134 -0.59 -14.12 3.98
CA LEU A 134 -0.27 -14.54 5.35
C LEU A 134 -0.48 -16.02 5.63
N SER A 135 -0.88 -16.81 4.64
CA SER A 135 -1.00 -18.27 4.81
C SER A 135 -0.95 -18.98 3.47
N GLY A 136 -0.31 -20.14 3.42
CA GLY A 136 -0.25 -21.00 2.24
C GLY A 136 -1.61 -21.55 1.77
N VAL A 137 -2.69 -21.25 2.53
CA VAL A 137 -4.06 -21.61 2.17
C VAL A 137 -4.95 -20.37 2.13
N LYS A 138 -5.84 -20.31 1.15
CA LYS A 138 -6.74 -19.14 0.98
C LYS A 138 -7.70 -18.92 2.16
N LYS A 139 -8.00 -19.97 2.92
CA LYS A 139 -8.92 -19.91 4.05
C LYS A 139 -8.33 -20.68 5.21
N LEU A 140 -7.68 -19.94 6.10
CA LEU A 140 -7.07 -20.51 7.28
C LEU A 140 -8.15 -21.04 8.25
N PRO A 141 -8.01 -22.26 8.81
CA PRO A 141 -8.90 -22.73 9.88
C PRO A 141 -8.91 -21.79 11.08
N ALA A 142 -10.10 -21.55 11.66
CA ALA A 142 -10.27 -20.62 12.78
C ALA A 142 -9.37 -20.95 13.99
N SER A 143 -9.06 -22.24 14.20
CA SER A 143 -8.15 -22.69 15.27
C SER A 143 -6.71 -22.22 15.11
N GLN A 144 -6.28 -21.83 13.89
CA GLN A 144 -4.93 -21.37 13.60
C GLN A 144 -4.80 -19.83 13.64
N LEU A 145 -5.90 -19.10 13.63
CA LEU A 145 -5.89 -17.63 13.63
C LEU A 145 -5.11 -17.01 14.82
N PRO A 146 -5.24 -17.53 16.07
CA PRO A 146 -4.47 -16.99 17.18
C PRO A 146 -2.96 -17.15 17.02
N ALA A 147 -2.51 -18.24 16.42
CA ALA A 147 -1.09 -18.47 16.13
C ALA A 147 -0.59 -17.50 15.06
N HIS A 148 -1.32 -17.35 13.95
CA HIS A 148 -0.98 -16.39 12.87
C HIS A 148 -0.98 -14.94 13.37
N TRP A 149 -1.90 -14.57 14.27
CA TRP A 149 -1.83 -13.27 14.95
C TRP A 149 -0.52 -13.11 15.72
N THR A 150 -0.11 -14.14 16.48
CA THR A 150 1.15 -14.12 17.23
C THR A 150 2.35 -13.94 16.32
N TYR A 151 2.37 -14.60 15.13
CA TYR A 151 3.45 -14.48 14.17
C TYR A 151 3.57 -13.08 13.58
N ASN A 152 2.45 -12.43 13.31
CA ASN A 152 2.39 -11.20 12.50
C ASN A 152 2.23 -9.91 13.31
N LYS A 153 1.78 -9.95 14.57
CA LYS A 153 1.42 -8.72 15.32
C LYS A 153 2.56 -7.71 15.43
N ALA A 154 3.80 -8.17 15.64
CA ALA A 154 4.95 -7.27 15.71
C ALA A 154 5.26 -6.66 14.33
N SER A 155 5.16 -7.47 13.27
CA SER A 155 5.35 -7.03 11.89
C SER A 155 4.30 -6.00 11.48
N PHE A 156 3.02 -6.18 11.87
CA PHE A 156 1.97 -5.18 11.63
C PHE A 156 2.25 -3.85 12.33
N LEU A 157 2.67 -3.88 13.58
CA LEU A 157 2.99 -2.66 14.32
C LEU A 157 4.18 -1.94 13.68
N ASN A 158 5.24 -2.66 13.36
CA ASN A 158 6.40 -2.12 12.66
C ASN A 158 6.04 -1.56 11.28
N TRP A 159 5.14 -2.22 10.55
CA TRP A 159 4.65 -1.73 9.27
C TRP A 159 4.03 -0.33 9.39
N PHE A 160 3.05 -0.16 10.28
CA PHE A 160 2.40 1.13 10.47
C PHE A 160 3.31 2.19 11.09
N GLU A 161 4.29 1.79 11.90
CA GLU A 161 5.28 2.70 12.48
C GLU A 161 6.13 3.38 11.40
N ASN A 162 6.27 2.79 10.20
CA ASN A 162 6.98 3.42 9.09
C ASN A 162 6.36 4.75 8.63
N ALA A 163 5.07 4.99 8.87
CA ALA A 163 4.47 6.31 8.63
C ALA A 163 5.10 7.44 9.46
N LEU A 164 5.82 7.10 10.52
CA LEU A 164 6.53 8.07 11.37
C LEU A 164 7.94 8.41 10.88
N TYR A 165 8.45 7.68 9.88
CA TYR A 165 9.79 7.87 9.32
C TYR A 165 9.73 8.56 7.95
N GLY A 166 10.87 9.08 7.48
CA GLY A 166 10.94 9.89 6.27
C GLY A 166 10.73 11.36 6.55
N ILE A 167 10.13 12.08 5.62
CA ILE A 167 9.86 13.52 5.74
C ILE A 167 8.36 13.72 5.99
N ARG A 168 8.03 14.43 7.06
CA ARG A 168 6.66 14.72 7.46
C ARG A 168 6.54 16.10 8.09
N GLY A 169 5.38 16.69 7.99
CA GLY A 169 5.15 18.02 8.54
C GLY A 169 3.70 18.45 8.40
N VAL A 170 3.46 19.75 8.63
CA VAL A 170 2.16 20.38 8.47
C VAL A 170 2.33 21.61 7.60
N ILE A 171 1.47 21.78 6.58
CA ILE A 171 1.46 22.93 5.69
C ILE A 171 0.23 23.78 5.98
N THR A 172 0.47 25.06 6.28
CA THR A 172 -0.59 26.01 6.59
C THR A 172 -0.39 27.31 5.83
N ASP A 173 -1.48 28.02 5.57
CA ASP A 173 -1.45 29.40 5.09
C ASP A 173 -0.80 30.32 6.13
N ALA A 174 0.23 31.03 5.73
CA ALA A 174 1.03 31.88 6.65
C ALA A 174 0.23 33.06 7.22
N SER A 175 -0.86 33.49 6.58
CA SER A 175 -1.65 34.62 7.02
C SER A 175 -2.80 34.23 7.95
N THR A 176 -3.37 33.07 7.74
CA THR A 176 -4.56 32.57 8.49
C THR A 176 -4.23 31.46 9.48
N GLY A 177 -3.15 30.73 9.26
CA GLY A 177 -2.79 29.54 10.02
C GLY A 177 -3.65 28.30 9.69
N LEU A 178 -4.54 28.40 8.69
CA LEU A 178 -5.40 27.28 8.31
C LEU A 178 -4.63 26.23 7.50
N PRO A 179 -5.01 24.94 7.59
CA PRO A 179 -4.46 23.89 6.76
C PRO A 179 -4.56 24.18 5.26
N LEU A 180 -3.57 23.75 4.50
CA LEU A 180 -3.59 23.83 3.04
C LEU A 180 -3.54 22.43 2.45
N TYR A 181 -4.38 22.17 1.44
CA TYR A 181 -4.19 21.05 0.55
C TYR A 181 -3.03 21.35 -0.41
N ALA A 182 -1.92 20.71 -0.20
CA ALA A 182 -0.68 20.97 -0.93
C ALA A 182 -0.05 19.65 -1.42
N MET A 183 0.52 19.68 -2.60
CA MET A 183 1.40 18.63 -3.11
C MET A 183 2.79 18.78 -2.48
N VAL A 184 3.38 17.65 -2.12
CA VAL A 184 4.76 17.55 -1.61
C VAL A 184 5.51 16.59 -2.53
N GLU A 185 6.48 17.12 -3.24
CA GLU A 185 7.29 16.41 -4.22
C GLU A 185 8.77 16.44 -3.82
N VAL A 186 9.46 15.31 -4.01
CA VAL A 186 10.91 15.19 -3.82
C VAL A 186 11.59 15.40 -5.18
N ILE A 187 12.34 16.52 -5.30
CA ILE A 187 12.96 16.96 -6.55
C ILE A 187 13.94 15.89 -7.06
N ASN A 188 13.89 15.59 -8.35
CA ASN A 188 14.73 14.59 -9.01
C ASN A 188 14.63 13.17 -8.42
N TYR A 189 13.57 12.90 -7.69
CA TYR A 189 13.31 11.59 -7.12
C TYR A 189 11.89 11.12 -7.43
N ASP A 190 10.86 11.93 -7.12
CA ASP A 190 9.49 11.59 -7.47
C ASP A 190 9.27 11.59 -8.99
N GLU A 191 8.45 10.66 -9.45
CA GLU A 191 8.18 10.43 -10.87
C GLU A 191 6.68 10.46 -11.17
N ASP A 192 6.26 11.30 -12.11
CA ASP A 192 4.87 11.42 -12.56
C ASP A 192 4.28 10.07 -12.98
N GLN A 193 5.09 9.23 -13.65
CA GLN A 193 4.67 7.89 -14.10
C GLN A 193 4.32 6.94 -12.95
N ASP A 194 4.83 7.19 -11.73
CA ASP A 194 4.56 6.43 -10.52
C ASP A 194 3.55 7.12 -9.60
N SER A 195 3.20 8.38 -9.91
CA SER A 195 2.36 9.22 -9.03
C SER A 195 2.89 9.21 -7.59
N SER A 196 4.23 9.34 -7.44
CA SER A 196 4.93 9.03 -6.19
C SER A 196 4.98 10.19 -5.19
N GLN A 197 4.65 11.42 -5.62
CA GLN A 197 4.43 12.56 -4.73
C GLN A 197 3.34 12.23 -3.69
N VAL A 198 3.28 13.03 -2.63
CA VAL A 198 2.19 12.91 -1.64
C VAL A 198 1.44 14.23 -1.49
N TYR A 199 0.28 14.19 -0.87
CA TYR A 199 -0.54 15.36 -0.59
C TYR A 199 -0.77 15.51 0.91
N THR A 200 -1.00 16.74 1.33
CA THR A 200 -1.44 17.01 2.70
C THR A 200 -2.89 16.62 2.88
N ASP A 201 -3.24 16.20 4.09
CA ASP A 201 -4.64 16.09 4.49
C ASP A 201 -5.27 17.48 4.50
N PRO A 202 -6.42 17.70 3.83
CA PRO A 202 -7.04 19.03 3.72
C PRO A 202 -7.59 19.59 5.03
N GLU A 203 -7.89 18.73 6.02
CA GLU A 203 -8.46 19.15 7.30
C GLU A 203 -7.41 19.54 8.33
N VAL A 204 -6.24 18.89 8.30
CA VAL A 204 -5.16 19.09 9.28
C VAL A 204 -3.86 19.60 8.69
N GLY A 205 -3.67 19.48 7.37
CA GLY A 205 -2.51 19.96 6.63
C GLY A 205 -1.26 19.09 6.76
N ASP A 206 -1.34 17.94 7.42
CA ASP A 206 -0.20 17.07 7.59
C ASP A 206 0.09 16.23 6.33
N TYR A 207 1.35 15.83 6.18
CA TYR A 207 1.81 14.95 5.11
C TYR A 207 2.87 13.97 5.62
N HIS A 208 2.96 12.84 4.94
CA HIS A 208 3.90 11.75 5.24
C HIS A 208 4.55 11.25 3.95
N ARG A 209 5.75 11.71 3.63
CA ARG A 209 6.56 11.19 2.53
C ARG A 209 7.60 10.22 3.09
N MET A 210 7.25 8.93 3.10
CA MET A 210 8.13 7.85 3.56
C MET A 210 9.26 7.67 2.55
N LEU A 211 10.50 7.65 3.05
CA LEU A 211 11.73 7.60 2.27
C LEU A 211 12.79 6.84 3.05
N GLN A 212 13.76 6.27 2.34
CA GLN A 212 15.00 5.83 2.96
C GLN A 212 15.76 7.01 3.57
N ALA A 213 16.71 6.70 4.47
CA ALA A 213 17.60 7.73 5.01
C ALA A 213 18.41 8.39 3.88
N GLY A 214 18.39 9.72 3.82
CA GLY A 214 19.02 10.47 2.74
C GLY A 214 18.95 11.97 2.96
N THR A 215 19.38 12.72 1.94
CA THR A 215 19.20 14.17 1.85
C THR A 215 18.36 14.44 0.62
N TYR A 216 17.28 15.19 0.79
CA TYR A 216 16.28 15.41 -0.24
C TYR A 216 15.91 16.89 -0.33
N ASP A 217 15.72 17.36 -1.54
CA ASP A 217 15.15 18.67 -1.81
C ASP A 217 13.66 18.51 -2.09
N LEU A 218 12.84 19.36 -1.51
CA LEU A 218 11.37 19.30 -1.60
C LEU A 218 10.80 20.53 -2.29
N ILE A 219 9.76 20.30 -3.10
CA ILE A 219 8.85 21.37 -3.53
C ILE A 219 7.50 21.16 -2.85
N PHE A 220 6.95 22.27 -2.39
CA PHE A 220 5.60 22.35 -1.88
C PHE A 220 4.80 23.25 -2.81
N SER A 221 3.67 22.79 -3.29
CA SER A 221 2.80 23.57 -4.15
C SER A 221 1.33 23.43 -3.75
N ALA A 222 0.63 24.57 -3.70
CA ALA A 222 -0.78 24.61 -3.40
C ALA A 222 -1.49 25.62 -4.36
N PRO A 223 -2.77 25.40 -4.69
CA PRO A 223 -3.52 26.36 -5.52
C PRO A 223 -3.52 27.76 -4.93
N GLY A 224 -2.98 28.72 -5.67
CA GLY A 224 -2.93 30.14 -5.26
C GLY A 224 -1.70 30.55 -4.45
N TYR A 225 -0.71 29.69 -4.29
CA TYR A 225 0.55 29.94 -3.57
C TYR A 225 1.77 29.72 -4.46
#